data_f2ab5c5c0599d00f72ab3fbb60edfeed
#
_entry.id   f2ab5c5c0599d00f72ab3fbb60edfeed
#
_cell.length_a   1.000
_cell.length_b   1.000
_cell.length_c   1.000
_cell.angle_alpha   90.00
_cell.angle_beta   90.00
_cell.angle_gamma   90.00
#
_symmetry.space_group_name_H-M   'P 1'
#
loop_
_entity.id
_entity.type
_entity.pdbx_description
1 polymer ?
#
loop_
_entity_poly.entity_id
_entity_poly.type
_entity_poly.pdbx_seq_one_letter_code
_entity_poly.pdbx_strand_id
1 'polypeptide(L)' 'RQKALVSDAIMALVSLGYGRSVAENAVSEVVRKLQTIDNVEVLVREALKYKV' A
#
# COMPACT_ATOMS: atom_id res chain seq x y z
N ARG A 1 -7.96 -9.14 -8.36
CA ARG A 1 -7.66 -9.44 -7.00
C ARG A 1 -6.57 -8.55 -6.41
N GLN A 2 -5.44 -8.48 -7.05
CA GLN A 2 -4.40 -7.57 -6.63
C GLN A 2 -4.86 -6.13 -6.66
N LYS A 3 -5.68 -5.81 -7.61
CA LYS A 3 -6.21 -4.46 -7.70
C LYS A 3 -6.99 -4.07 -6.46
N ALA A 4 -7.80 -4.99 -5.96
CA ALA A 4 -8.59 -4.71 -4.76
C ALA A 4 -7.67 -4.53 -3.56
N LEU A 5 -6.63 -5.34 -3.45
CA LEU A 5 -5.69 -5.23 -2.34
C LEU A 5 -4.96 -3.90 -2.39
N VAL A 6 -4.54 -3.48 -3.57
CA VAL A 6 -3.83 -2.23 -3.73
C VAL A 6 -4.74 -1.05 -3.35
N SER A 7 -5.97 -1.07 -3.85
CA SER A 7 -6.91 0.00 -3.56
C SER A 7 -7.19 0.08 -2.06
N ASP A 8 -7.40 -1.07 -1.43
CA ASP A 8 -7.66 -1.12 0.00
C ASP A 8 -6.49 -0.58 0.80
N ALA A 9 -5.28 -0.94 0.40
CA ALA A 9 -4.09 -0.48 1.09
C ALA A 9 -3.94 1.04 0.98
N ILE A 10 -4.20 1.57 -0.20
CA ILE A 10 -4.13 3.01 -0.40
C ILE A 10 -5.13 3.72 0.51
N MET A 11 -6.36 3.21 0.55
CA MET A 11 -7.37 3.83 1.38
C MET A 11 -7.02 3.73 2.87
N ALA A 12 -6.40 2.64 3.28
CA ALA A 12 -5.98 2.49 4.66
C ALA A 12 -4.96 3.56 5.02
N LEU A 13 -3.99 3.78 4.14
CA LEU A 13 -2.98 4.81 4.39
C LEU A 13 -3.58 6.20 4.42
N VAL A 14 -4.52 6.46 3.51
CA VAL A 14 -5.19 7.75 3.51
C VAL A 14 -5.94 7.96 4.81
N SER A 15 -6.57 6.90 5.32
CA SER A 15 -7.28 6.98 6.59
C SER A 15 -6.35 7.29 7.74
N LEU A 16 -5.09 6.89 7.63
CA LEU A 16 -4.11 7.18 8.65
C LEU A 16 -3.58 8.61 8.58
N GLY A 17 -3.96 9.34 7.54
CA GLY A 17 -3.56 10.73 7.42
C GLY A 17 -2.55 11.03 6.34
N TYR A 18 -2.16 10.03 5.58
CA TYR A 18 -1.22 10.27 4.49
C TYR A 18 -1.94 10.79 3.27
N GLY A 19 -1.24 11.60 2.48
CA GLY A 19 -1.81 12.10 1.24
C GLY A 19 -2.02 10.96 0.25
N ARG A 20 -2.99 11.15 -0.65
CA ARG A 20 -3.29 10.10 -1.61
C ARG A 20 -2.11 9.80 -2.53
N SER A 21 -1.41 10.84 -2.99
CA SER A 21 -0.24 10.63 -3.83
C SER A 21 0.82 9.83 -3.13
N VAL A 22 1.07 10.16 -1.87
CA VAL A 22 2.08 9.46 -1.09
C VAL A 22 1.67 8.00 -0.92
N ALA A 23 0.39 7.77 -0.59
CA ALA A 23 -0.10 6.42 -0.40
C ALA A 23 0.02 5.60 -1.69
N GLU A 24 -0.36 6.20 -2.81
CA GLU A 24 -0.28 5.49 -4.09
C GLU A 24 1.15 5.13 -4.44
N ASN A 25 2.06 6.07 -4.25
CA ASN A 25 3.46 5.81 -4.56
C ASN A 25 4.05 4.73 -3.68
N ALA A 26 3.78 4.80 -2.39
CA ALA A 26 4.31 3.82 -1.45
C ALA A 26 3.79 2.42 -1.77
N VAL A 27 2.50 2.30 -2.01
CA VAL A 27 1.91 1.00 -2.30
C VAL A 27 2.44 0.45 -3.62
N SER A 28 2.57 1.31 -4.62
CA SER A 28 3.08 0.87 -5.92
C SER A 28 4.49 0.31 -5.80
N GLU A 29 5.34 0.96 -5.02
CA GLU A 29 6.70 0.49 -4.86
C GLU A 29 6.75 -0.86 -4.15
N VAL A 30 5.92 -1.02 -3.14
CA VAL A 30 5.89 -2.28 -2.41
C VAL A 30 5.40 -3.41 -3.31
N VAL A 31 4.37 -3.15 -4.10
CA VAL A 31 3.83 -4.16 -5.00
C VAL A 31 4.90 -4.60 -6.00
N ARG A 32 5.66 -3.65 -6.53
CA ARG A 32 6.71 -3.98 -7.46
C ARG A 32 7.78 -4.88 -6.83
N LYS A 33 8.09 -4.61 -5.57
CA LYS A 33 9.14 -5.37 -4.89
C LYS A 33 8.70 -6.75 -4.46
N LEU A 34 7.48 -6.86 -3.94
CA LEU A 34 7.03 -8.11 -3.36
C LEU A 34 6.51 -9.09 -4.38
N GLN A 35 5.97 -8.61 -5.48
CA GLN A 35 5.44 -9.45 -6.53
C GLN A 35 4.24 -10.28 -6.12
N THR A 36 4.22 -10.77 -4.89
CA THR A 36 3.11 -11.58 -4.40
C THR A 36 2.53 -10.92 -3.16
N ILE A 37 1.26 -10.55 -3.24
CA ILE A 37 0.59 -9.88 -2.13
C ILE A 37 -0.61 -10.71 -1.71
N ASP A 38 -0.62 -11.13 -0.46
CA ASP A 38 -1.68 -11.99 0.06
C ASP A 38 -2.76 -11.23 0.79
N ASN A 39 -2.41 -10.18 1.48
CA ASN A 39 -3.44 -9.44 2.17
C ASN A 39 -3.04 -8.00 2.37
N VAL A 40 -4.06 -7.19 2.66
CA VAL A 40 -3.92 -5.75 2.78
C VAL A 40 -3.03 -5.37 3.96
N GLU A 41 -3.11 -6.12 5.04
CA GLU A 41 -2.33 -5.79 6.23
C GLU A 41 -0.84 -5.81 5.95
N VAL A 42 -0.39 -6.83 5.24
CA VAL A 42 1.02 -6.94 4.89
C VAL A 42 1.42 -5.78 3.97
N LEU A 43 0.57 -5.51 2.99
CA LEU A 43 0.86 -4.44 2.04
C LEU A 43 0.97 -3.10 2.74
N VAL A 44 0.05 -2.80 3.64
CA VAL A 44 0.07 -1.54 4.36
C VAL A 44 1.31 -1.46 5.25
N ARG A 45 1.63 -2.54 5.94
CA ARG A 45 2.78 -2.55 6.83
C ARG A 45 4.07 -2.30 6.06
N GLU A 46 4.22 -2.95 4.91
CA GLU A 46 5.42 -2.76 4.12
C GLU A 46 5.49 -1.36 3.53
N ALA A 47 4.35 -0.82 3.13
CA ALA A 47 4.31 0.54 2.61
C ALA A 47 4.74 1.54 3.66
N LEU A 48 4.30 1.34 4.89
CA LEU A 48 4.68 2.22 5.99
C LEU A 48 6.18 2.15 6.26
N LYS A 49 6.73 0.97 6.16
CA LYS A 49 8.18 0.80 6.34
C LYS A 49 8.95 1.47 5.21
N TYR A 50 8.36 1.48 4.03
CA TYR A 50 9.08 1.93 2.85
C TYR A 50 9.39 3.41 2.92
N LYS A 51 8.40 4.23 3.14
CA LYS A 51 8.68 5.63 3.03
C LYS A 51 7.66 6.56 3.65
N VAL A 52 6.59 6.06 4.05
CA VAL A 52 5.59 6.91 4.68
C VAL A 52 5.74 6.88 6.17
#